data_5dcbace924bace7f624d09fa94b18f4b
#
_entry.id   5dcbace924bace7f624d09fa94b18f4b
#
_cell.length_a   1.000
_cell.length_b   1.000
_cell.length_c   1.000
_cell.angle_alpha   90.00
_cell.angle_beta   90.00
_cell.angle_gamma   90.00
#
_symmetry.space_group_name_H-M   'P 1'
#
loop_
_entity.id
_entity.type
_entity.pdbx_description
1 polymer ?
#
loop_
_entity_poly.entity_id
_entity_poly.type
_entity_poly.pdbx_seq_one_letter_code
_entity_poly.pdbx_strand_id
1 'polypeptide(L)'
;MLIDTSGWLCLIHKDEPQHLAATEKFDSAHSHFTTNYILAEFVPLANVRGLPRKQSLEVLKQIHLDASIEITWVDKALHVEALELLTKRGDKTYSLCDAVSFLVMRKLGLTDALTTDGHFKQEGFVRLL
;
A
#
# COMPACT_ATOMS: atom_id res chain seq x y z
N MET A 1 -7.50 7.00 -3.48
CA MET A 1 -6.67 5.87 -3.92
C MET A 1 -6.06 5.12 -2.75
N LEU A 2 -5.78 3.82 -2.89
CA LEU A 2 -4.96 3.09 -1.91
C LEU A 2 -3.49 3.38 -2.16
N ILE A 3 -2.71 3.56 -1.09
CA ILE A 3 -1.24 3.68 -1.17
C ILE A 3 -0.65 2.40 -0.57
N ASP A 4 -0.03 1.61 -1.44
CA ASP A 4 0.64 0.36 -1.08
C ASP A 4 2.06 0.60 -0.55
N THR A 5 2.72 -0.42 -0.04
CA THR A 5 4.09 -0.34 0.51
C THR A 5 5.08 0.26 -0.48
N SER A 6 5.05 -0.19 -1.74
CA SER A 6 5.90 0.34 -2.80
C SER A 6 5.55 1.78 -3.17
N GLY A 7 4.28 2.16 -3.10
CA GLY A 7 3.81 3.53 -3.29
C GLY A 7 4.35 4.47 -2.23
N TRP A 8 4.27 4.09 -0.95
CA TRP A 8 4.88 4.84 0.14
C TRP A 8 6.40 5.01 -0.03
N LEU A 9 7.09 3.93 -0.44
CA LEU A 9 8.52 4.02 -0.70
C LEU A 9 8.83 5.02 -1.81
N CYS A 10 8.11 4.98 -2.94
CA CYS A 10 8.29 5.94 -4.03
C CYS A 10 7.99 7.38 -3.61
N LEU A 11 7.02 7.62 -2.72
CA LEU A 11 6.73 8.95 -2.19
C LEU A 11 7.85 9.50 -1.31
N ILE A 12 8.48 8.66 -0.52
CA ILE A 12 9.39 9.10 0.55
C ILE A 12 10.85 9.04 0.12
N HIS A 13 11.24 8.03 -0.64
CA HIS A 13 12.64 7.82 -1.03
C HIS A 13 12.90 8.48 -2.38
N LYS A 14 13.59 9.62 -2.35
CA LYS A 14 13.87 10.45 -3.54
C LYS A 14 14.69 9.74 -4.63
N ASP A 15 15.43 8.70 -4.25
CA ASP A 15 16.23 7.91 -5.20
C ASP A 15 15.41 6.84 -5.93
N GLU A 16 14.13 6.65 -5.57
CA GLU A 16 13.26 5.75 -6.33
C GLU A 16 12.96 6.32 -7.72
N PRO A 17 13.07 5.50 -8.78
CA PRO A 17 12.86 5.96 -10.16
C PRO A 17 11.49 6.61 -10.40
N GLN A 18 10.50 6.20 -9.62
CA GLN A 18 9.12 6.69 -9.77
C GLN A 18 8.73 7.75 -8.72
N HIS A 19 9.69 8.33 -8.00
CA HIS A 19 9.42 9.33 -6.96
C HIS A 19 8.58 10.52 -7.47
N LEU A 20 8.96 11.11 -8.58
CA LEU A 20 8.24 12.26 -9.15
C LEU A 20 6.81 11.89 -9.58
N ALA A 21 6.66 10.75 -10.25
CA ALA A 21 5.33 10.26 -10.65
C ALA A 21 4.45 9.96 -9.44
N ALA A 22 5.01 9.35 -8.40
CA ALA A 22 4.28 9.07 -7.16
C ALA A 22 3.80 10.35 -6.48
N THR A 23 4.66 11.37 -6.39
CA THR A 23 4.31 12.68 -5.81
C THR A 23 3.17 13.34 -6.59
N GLU A 24 3.26 13.39 -7.93
CA GLU A 24 2.20 13.95 -8.78
C GLU A 24 0.84 13.24 -8.57
N LYS A 25 0.85 11.91 -8.52
CA LYS A 25 -0.37 11.13 -8.29
C LYS A 25 -0.95 11.34 -6.90
N PHE A 26 -0.09 11.42 -5.88
CA PHE A 26 -0.50 11.72 -4.51
C PHE A 26 -1.17 13.09 -4.42
N ASP A 27 -0.53 14.15 -4.94
CA ASP A 27 -1.02 15.52 -4.86
C ASP A 27 -2.33 15.73 -5.62
N SER A 28 -2.55 14.96 -6.70
CA SER A 28 -3.77 15.04 -7.51
C SER A 28 -4.96 14.24 -6.97
N ALA A 29 -4.74 13.35 -6.00
CA ALA A 29 -5.80 12.50 -5.46
C ALA A 29 -6.64 13.21 -4.39
N HIS A 30 -7.94 12.97 -4.40
CA HIS A 30 -8.86 13.57 -3.41
C HIS A 30 -8.81 12.91 -2.02
N SER A 31 -8.38 11.66 -1.95
CA SER A 31 -8.35 10.89 -0.69
C SER A 31 -7.30 9.79 -0.74
N HIS A 32 -6.68 9.54 0.41
CA HIS A 32 -5.59 8.60 0.58
C HIS A 32 -5.94 7.54 1.61
N PHE A 33 -5.78 6.28 1.23
CA PHE A 33 -6.07 5.12 2.07
C PHE A 33 -4.85 4.22 2.16
N THR A 34 -4.65 3.62 3.30
CA THR A 34 -3.64 2.58 3.52
C THR A 34 -4.13 1.59 4.59
N THR A 35 -3.34 0.57 4.90
CA THR A 35 -3.66 -0.39 5.95
C THR A 35 -2.49 -0.54 6.92
N ASN A 36 -2.76 -0.99 8.14
CA ASN A 36 -1.70 -1.29 9.10
C ASN A 36 -0.78 -2.45 8.61
N TYR A 37 -1.25 -3.33 7.70
CA TYR A 37 -0.42 -4.37 7.09
C TYR A 37 0.59 -3.77 6.11
N ILE A 38 0.17 -2.84 5.27
CA ILE A 38 1.06 -2.06 4.38
C ILE A 38 2.12 -1.34 5.22
N LEU A 39 1.71 -0.66 6.30
CA LEU A 39 2.63 0.07 7.16
C LEU A 39 3.62 -0.86 7.89
N ALA A 40 3.21 -2.08 8.22
CA ALA A 40 4.10 -3.09 8.80
C ALA A 40 5.19 -3.55 7.82
N GLU A 41 4.89 -3.63 6.53
CA GLU A 41 5.87 -3.98 5.49
C GLU A 41 6.81 -2.83 5.11
N PHE A 42 6.43 -1.57 5.41
CA PHE A 42 7.17 -0.39 4.94
C PHE A 42 8.62 -0.36 5.47
N VAL A 43 8.85 -0.58 6.76
CA VAL A 43 10.20 -0.49 7.35
C VAL A 43 11.16 -1.54 6.77
N PRO A 44 10.79 -2.83 6.67
CA PRO A 44 11.64 -3.83 6.02
C PRO A 44 11.97 -3.48 4.56
N LEU A 45 10.98 -3.07 3.78
CA LEU A 45 11.19 -2.70 2.37
C LEU A 45 12.09 -1.47 2.25
N ALA A 46 11.81 -0.42 3.01
CA ALA A 46 12.58 0.82 3.02
C ALA A 46 14.05 0.56 3.39
N ASN A 47 14.29 -0.33 4.37
CA ASN A 47 15.65 -0.73 4.76
C ASN A 47 16.41 -1.43 3.62
N VAL A 48 15.77 -2.37 2.93
CA VAL A 48 16.38 -3.08 1.78
C VAL A 48 16.69 -2.10 0.63
N ARG A 49 15.89 -1.05 0.48
CA ARG A 49 16.06 -0.02 -0.56
C ARG A 49 16.97 1.13 -0.13
N GLY A 50 17.60 1.05 1.04
CA GLY A 50 18.61 2.01 1.50
C GLY A 50 18.07 3.25 2.21
N LEU A 51 16.77 3.32 2.51
CA LEU A 51 16.23 4.40 3.34
C LEU A 51 16.63 4.19 4.80
N PRO A 52 17.25 5.19 5.46
CA PRO A 52 17.67 5.05 6.86
C PRO A 52 16.51 4.71 7.80
N ARG A 53 16.72 3.74 8.71
CA ARG A 53 15.69 3.29 9.66
C ARG A 53 15.04 4.44 10.44
N LYS A 54 15.82 5.41 10.89
CA LYS A 54 15.29 6.58 11.62
C LYS A 54 14.26 7.34 10.78
N GLN A 55 14.54 7.53 9.49
CA GLN A 55 13.64 8.21 8.57
C GLN A 55 12.38 7.37 8.32
N SER A 56 12.51 6.05 8.14
CA SER A 56 11.35 5.15 7.95
C SER A 56 10.40 5.18 9.15
N LEU A 57 10.93 5.19 10.38
CA LEU A 57 10.12 5.27 11.60
C LEU A 57 9.44 6.64 11.76
N GLU A 58 10.12 7.72 11.38
CA GLU A 58 9.52 9.06 11.41
C GLU A 58 8.36 9.17 10.42
N VAL A 59 8.52 8.61 9.21
CA VAL A 59 7.45 8.55 8.21
C VAL A 59 6.20 7.84 8.74
N LEU A 60 6.36 6.68 9.40
CA LEU A 60 5.22 5.97 9.98
C LEU A 60 4.48 6.82 11.03
N LYS A 61 5.22 7.56 11.85
CA LYS A 61 4.61 8.50 12.83
C LYS A 61 3.83 9.60 12.12
N GLN A 62 4.39 10.18 11.06
CA GLN A 62 3.72 11.24 10.30
C GLN A 62 2.45 10.73 9.62
N ILE A 63 2.47 9.54 9.01
CA ILE A 63 1.28 8.92 8.43
C ILE A 63 0.16 8.75 9.47
N HIS A 64 0.50 8.35 10.72
CA HIS A 64 -0.49 8.20 11.79
C HIS A 64 -1.07 9.53 12.28
N LEU A 65 -0.33 10.63 12.15
CA LEU A 65 -0.75 11.96 12.58
C LEU A 65 -1.47 12.74 11.48
N ASP A 66 -1.34 12.33 10.24
CA ASP A 66 -1.93 13.01 9.09
C ASP A 66 -3.42 12.63 8.93
N ALA A 67 -4.30 13.56 9.28
CA ALA A 67 -5.74 13.36 9.19
C ALA A 67 -6.27 13.20 7.74
N SER A 68 -5.45 13.51 6.72
CA SER A 68 -5.80 13.30 5.31
C SER A 68 -5.59 11.87 4.82
N ILE A 69 -4.94 11.02 5.64
CA ILE A 69 -4.65 9.63 5.34
C ILE A 69 -5.54 8.73 6.20
N GLU A 70 -6.41 7.97 5.57
CA GLU A 70 -7.26 7.01 6.25
C GLU A 70 -6.57 5.66 6.37
N ILE A 71 -6.35 5.20 7.61
CA ILE A 71 -5.73 3.90 7.90
C ILE A 71 -6.84 2.90 8.23
N THR A 72 -7.03 1.91 7.38
CA THR A 72 -7.88 0.75 7.69
C THR A 72 -7.12 -0.21 8.59
N TRP A 73 -7.59 -0.39 9.81
CA TRP A 73 -7.05 -1.38 10.75
C TRP A 73 -7.63 -2.75 10.47
N VAL A 74 -6.76 -3.69 10.12
CA VAL A 74 -7.13 -5.06 9.80
C VAL A 74 -7.52 -5.78 11.08
N ASP A 75 -8.79 -6.10 11.20
CA ASP A 75 -9.32 -6.93 12.26
C ASP A 75 -9.24 -8.44 11.93
N LYS A 76 -9.64 -9.29 12.88
CA LYS A 76 -9.63 -10.74 12.67
C LYS A 76 -10.49 -11.17 11.49
N ALA A 77 -11.66 -10.55 11.31
CA ALA A 77 -12.59 -10.92 10.24
C ALA A 77 -11.98 -10.63 8.86
N LEU A 78 -11.40 -9.46 8.66
CA LEU A 78 -10.74 -9.08 7.42
C LEU A 78 -9.50 -9.94 7.14
N HIS A 79 -8.72 -10.26 8.19
CA HIS A 79 -7.57 -11.16 8.08
C HIS A 79 -7.99 -12.56 7.57
N VAL A 80 -9.04 -13.15 8.16
CA VAL A 80 -9.54 -14.46 7.75
C VAL A 80 -10.08 -14.42 6.32
N GLU A 81 -10.83 -13.39 5.95
CA GLU A 81 -11.33 -13.18 4.59
C GLU A 81 -10.17 -13.09 3.56
N ALA A 82 -9.07 -12.43 3.93
CA ALA A 82 -7.87 -12.36 3.10
C ALA A 82 -7.20 -13.74 2.90
N LEU A 83 -7.14 -14.58 3.93
CA LEU A 83 -6.66 -15.96 3.80
C LEU A 83 -7.55 -16.80 2.86
N GLU A 84 -8.85 -16.61 2.92
CA GLU A 84 -9.80 -17.26 2.00
C GLU A 84 -9.58 -16.80 0.55
N LEU A 85 -9.32 -15.51 0.34
CA LEU A 85 -9.00 -14.98 -0.98
C LEU A 85 -7.72 -15.62 -1.53
N LEU A 86 -6.66 -15.72 -0.74
CA LEU A 86 -5.40 -16.37 -1.14
C LEU A 86 -5.64 -17.84 -1.54
N THR A 87 -6.47 -18.56 -0.79
CA THR A 87 -6.82 -19.95 -1.11
C THR A 87 -7.52 -20.06 -2.46
N LYS A 88 -8.44 -19.13 -2.77
CA LYS A 88 -9.14 -19.06 -4.06
C LYS A 88 -8.25 -18.64 -5.23
N ARG A 89 -7.13 -17.98 -4.94
CA ARG A 89 -6.14 -17.51 -5.92
C ARG A 89 -4.85 -18.34 -5.87
N GLY A 90 -4.98 -19.66 -5.71
CA GLY A 90 -3.83 -20.58 -5.63
C GLY A 90 -2.91 -20.58 -6.87
N ASP A 91 -3.37 -20.06 -8.00
CA ASP A 91 -2.59 -19.83 -9.23
C ASP A 91 -1.77 -18.51 -9.21
N LYS A 92 -1.92 -17.68 -8.18
CA LYS A 92 -1.25 -16.39 -8.01
C LYS A 92 -0.22 -16.45 -6.90
N THR A 93 0.70 -15.47 -6.91
CA THR A 93 1.77 -15.31 -5.90
C THR A 93 1.49 -14.15 -4.94
N TYR A 94 0.21 -13.82 -4.74
CA TYR A 94 -0.21 -12.73 -3.85
C TYR A 94 0.24 -12.95 -2.41
N SER A 95 0.70 -11.89 -1.78
CA SER A 95 0.95 -11.87 -0.34
C SER A 95 -0.37 -11.71 0.45
N LEU A 96 -0.31 -11.94 1.76
CA LEU A 96 -1.44 -11.65 2.64
C LEU A 96 -1.75 -10.15 2.67
N CYS A 97 -0.73 -9.30 2.59
CA CYS A 97 -0.88 -7.85 2.48
C CYS A 97 -1.61 -7.45 1.20
N ASP A 98 -1.28 -8.07 0.06
CA ASP A 98 -2.00 -7.88 -1.21
C ASP A 98 -3.47 -8.23 -1.06
N ALA A 99 -3.77 -9.41 -0.52
CA ALA A 99 -5.15 -9.88 -0.35
C ALA A 99 -5.97 -8.94 0.54
N VAL A 100 -5.40 -8.46 1.65
CA VAL A 100 -6.02 -7.45 2.52
C VAL A 100 -6.28 -6.17 1.73
N SER A 101 -5.29 -5.69 0.97
CA SER A 101 -5.41 -4.46 0.17
C SER A 101 -6.52 -4.57 -0.87
N PHE A 102 -6.63 -5.70 -1.57
CA PHE A 102 -7.70 -5.95 -2.54
C PHE A 102 -9.09 -5.94 -1.91
N LEU A 103 -9.25 -6.56 -0.73
CA LEU A 103 -10.51 -6.56 -0.01
C LEU A 103 -10.90 -5.17 0.47
N VAL A 104 -9.94 -4.41 1.01
CA VAL A 104 -10.17 -3.03 1.45
C VAL A 104 -10.59 -2.16 0.25
N MET A 105 -9.87 -2.26 -0.86
CA MET A 105 -10.22 -1.49 -2.07
C MET A 105 -11.64 -1.80 -2.55
N ARG A 106 -12.05 -3.07 -2.58
CA ARG A 106 -13.42 -3.46 -2.95
C ARG A 106 -14.47 -2.91 -1.97
N LYS A 107 -14.23 -3.02 -0.68
CA LYS A 107 -15.15 -2.52 0.36
C LYS A 107 -15.32 -1.01 0.32
N LEU A 108 -14.28 -0.27 -0.03
CA LEU A 108 -14.29 1.19 -0.15
C LEU A 108 -14.63 1.69 -1.57
N GLY A 109 -14.82 0.80 -2.54
CA GLY A 109 -15.08 1.17 -3.94
C GLY A 109 -13.90 1.87 -4.62
N LEU A 110 -12.66 1.57 -4.20
CA LEU A 110 -11.45 2.15 -4.78
C LEU A 110 -11.03 1.36 -6.02
N THR A 111 -10.64 2.08 -7.06
CA THR A 111 -10.13 1.51 -8.32
C THR A 111 -8.62 1.65 -8.46
N ASP A 112 -8.05 2.71 -7.90
CA ASP A 112 -6.67 3.13 -8.14
C ASP A 112 -5.78 2.81 -6.94
N ALA A 113 -4.62 2.21 -7.23
CA ALA A 113 -3.57 1.93 -6.26
C ALA A 113 -2.26 2.60 -6.67
N LEU A 114 -1.70 3.39 -5.76
CA LEU A 114 -0.34 3.90 -5.88
C LEU A 114 0.63 2.79 -5.49
N THR A 115 1.12 2.07 -6.49
CA THR A 115 1.94 0.87 -6.33
C THR A 115 2.75 0.60 -7.60
N THR A 116 3.91 -0.02 -7.45
CA THR A 116 4.67 -0.61 -8.57
C THR A 116 4.37 -2.09 -8.76
N ASP A 117 3.56 -2.70 -7.89
CA ASP A 117 3.27 -4.13 -7.92
C ASP A 117 2.23 -4.49 -8.99
N GLY A 118 2.62 -5.42 -9.85
CA GLY A 118 1.75 -5.96 -10.91
C GLY A 118 0.56 -6.77 -10.40
N HIS A 119 0.57 -7.26 -9.16
CA HIS A 119 -0.51 -8.02 -8.56
C HIS A 119 -1.84 -7.23 -8.52
N PHE A 120 -1.78 -5.93 -8.29
CA PHE A 120 -2.96 -5.06 -8.32
C PHE A 120 -3.63 -5.07 -9.71
N LYS A 121 -2.84 -4.98 -10.77
CA LYS A 121 -3.36 -5.08 -12.14
C LYS A 121 -3.95 -6.47 -12.44
N GLN A 122 -3.30 -7.54 -11.96
CA GLN A 122 -3.80 -8.90 -12.13
C GLN A 122 -5.16 -9.11 -11.44
N GLU A 123 -5.42 -8.42 -10.33
CA GLU A 123 -6.67 -8.50 -9.57
C GLU A 123 -7.73 -7.48 -10.05
N GLY A 124 -7.44 -6.73 -11.12
CA GLY A 124 -8.39 -5.84 -11.80
C GLY A 124 -8.37 -4.39 -11.36
N PHE A 125 -7.38 -3.98 -10.58
CA PHE A 125 -7.20 -2.59 -10.17
C PHE A 125 -6.27 -1.81 -11.12
N VAL A 126 -6.34 -0.49 -11.07
CA VAL A 126 -5.44 0.40 -11.80
C VAL A 126 -4.16 0.60 -10.99
N ARG A 127 -3.04 0.12 -11.53
CA ARG A 127 -1.71 0.37 -11.00
C ARG A 127 -1.20 1.70 -11.54
N LEU A 128 -0.87 2.65 -10.66
CA LEU A 128 -0.52 4.02 -11.04
C LEU A 128 0.99 4.26 -11.31
N LEU A 129 1.86 3.31 -10.91
CA LEU A 129 3.32 3.40 -11.05
C LEU A 129 3.95 2.28 -11.87
#